data_2c89b4b712219c4aa315498d6d64730f
#
_entry.id   2c89b4b712219c4aa315498d6d64730f
#
_cell.length_a   1.000
_cell.length_b   1.000
_cell.length_c   1.000
_cell.angle_alpha   90.00
_cell.angle_beta   90.00
_cell.angle_gamma   90.00
#
_symmetry.space_group_name_H-M   'P 1'
#
loop_
_entity.id
_entity.type
_entity.pdbx_description
1 polymer ?
#
loop_
_entity_poly.entity_id
_entity_poly.type
_entity_poly.pdbx_seq_one_letter_code
_entity_poly.pdbx_strand_id
1 'polypeptide(L)'
;ETIKKLTAEKDNIDDYFDIFSLWFRDVLLFKATKEVDSLVFKQELNGIRERANKSSYEGLEKIIEAIQKARARLNANVNFDLTMELMFLTMKEN
;
A
#
# COMPACT_ATOMS: atom_id res chain seq x y z
N GLU A 1 9.39 -9.54 -10.20
CA GLU A 1 9.92 -8.34 -10.81
C GLU A 1 9.88 -7.12 -9.86
N THR A 2 8.71 -6.81 -9.32
CA THR A 2 8.57 -5.66 -8.41
C THR A 2 9.43 -5.81 -7.16
N ILE A 3 9.47 -7.00 -6.59
CA ILE A 3 10.25 -7.27 -5.38
C ILE A 3 11.74 -7.11 -5.66
N LYS A 4 12.22 -7.62 -6.80
CA LYS A 4 13.63 -7.47 -7.19
C LYS A 4 14.02 -6.02 -7.38
N LYS A 5 13.15 -5.23 -7.99
CA LYS A 5 13.38 -3.81 -8.19
C LYS A 5 13.48 -3.08 -6.85
N LEU A 6 12.58 -3.38 -5.92
CA LEU A 6 12.60 -2.79 -4.58
C LEU A 6 13.83 -3.20 -3.80
N THR A 7 14.26 -4.46 -3.94
CA THR A 7 15.48 -4.94 -3.29
C THR A 7 16.71 -4.17 -3.75
N ALA A 8 16.79 -3.85 -5.05
CA ALA A 8 17.90 -3.07 -5.60
C ALA A 8 17.90 -1.63 -5.10
N GLU A 9 16.78 -1.14 -4.61
CA GLU A 9 16.61 0.23 -4.13
C GLU A 9 16.35 0.31 -2.63
N LYS A 10 17.00 -0.55 -1.85
CA LYS A 10 16.79 -0.63 -0.39
C LYS A 10 16.95 0.70 0.33
N ASP A 11 17.83 1.56 -0.13
CA ASP A 11 18.07 2.86 0.51
C ASP A 11 16.85 3.78 0.44
N ASN A 12 15.93 3.51 -0.49
CA ASN A 12 14.71 4.29 -0.69
C ASN A 12 13.44 3.54 -0.25
N ILE A 13 13.58 2.43 0.47
CA ILE A 13 12.45 1.58 0.81
C ILE A 13 11.39 2.30 1.67
N ASP A 14 11.81 3.17 2.57
CA ASP A 14 10.89 3.95 3.40
C ASP A 14 10.02 4.86 2.55
N ASP A 15 10.57 5.42 1.48
CA ASP A 15 9.81 6.25 0.54
C ASP A 15 8.72 5.43 -0.14
N TYR A 16 9.01 4.19 -0.52
CA TYR A 16 8.02 3.29 -1.11
C TYR A 16 6.90 2.96 -0.12
N PHE A 17 7.24 2.72 1.14
CA PHE A 17 6.22 2.49 2.17
C PHE A 17 5.34 3.71 2.38
N ASP A 18 5.91 4.90 2.36
CA ASP A 18 5.15 6.13 2.47
C ASP A 18 4.19 6.29 1.29
N ILE A 19 4.66 6.02 0.08
CA ILE A 19 3.83 6.10 -1.13
C ILE A 19 2.69 5.09 -1.07
N PHE A 20 2.97 3.83 -0.71
CA PHE A 20 1.93 2.81 -0.57
C PHE A 20 0.88 3.21 0.46
N SER A 21 1.33 3.70 1.62
CA SER A 21 0.44 4.11 2.70
C SER A 21 -0.46 5.25 2.27
N LEU A 22 0.10 6.26 1.60
CA LEU A 22 -0.67 7.40 1.13
C LEU A 22 -1.66 7.01 0.03
N TRP A 23 -1.25 6.12 -0.87
CA TRP A 23 -2.12 5.68 -1.96
C TRP A 23 -3.34 4.91 -1.42
N PHE A 24 -3.12 3.96 -0.51
CA PHE A 24 -4.24 3.21 0.08
C PHE A 24 -5.09 4.07 1.01
N ARG A 25 -4.49 5.07 1.64
CA ARG A 25 -5.24 6.06 2.40
C ARG A 25 -6.17 6.84 1.48
N ASP A 26 -5.68 7.23 0.31
CA ASP A 26 -6.52 7.90 -0.70
C ASP A 26 -7.67 7.00 -1.15
N VAL A 27 -7.40 5.71 -1.36
CA VAL A 27 -8.44 4.75 -1.72
C VAL A 27 -9.52 4.70 -0.63
N LEU A 28 -9.11 4.61 0.62
CA LEU A 28 -10.04 4.55 1.75
C LEU A 28 -10.85 5.85 1.85
N LEU A 29 -10.19 6.98 1.71
CA LEU A 29 -10.85 8.29 1.77
C LEU A 29 -11.85 8.44 0.63
N PHE A 30 -11.47 8.09 -0.58
CA PHE A 30 -12.38 8.15 -1.72
C PHE A 30 -13.57 7.21 -1.53
N LYS A 31 -13.34 6.02 -1.02
CA LYS A 31 -14.41 5.06 -0.74
C LYS A 31 -15.44 5.64 0.23
N ALA A 32 -14.97 6.37 1.23
CA ALA A 32 -15.82 6.94 2.26
C ALA A 32 -16.56 8.20 1.80
N THR A 33 -15.88 9.10 1.08
CA THR A 33 -16.39 10.45 0.78
C THR A 33 -16.75 10.67 -0.67
N LYS A 34 -16.16 9.93 -1.60
CA LYS A 34 -16.26 10.15 -3.04
C LYS A 34 -15.71 11.49 -3.49
N GLU A 35 -14.96 12.18 -2.64
CA GLU A 35 -14.36 13.47 -2.96
C GLU A 35 -12.99 13.31 -3.59
N VAL A 36 -12.80 13.91 -4.76
CA VAL A 36 -11.54 13.86 -5.49
C VAL A 36 -10.56 14.91 -4.98
N ASP A 37 -11.07 16.07 -4.56
CA ASP A 37 -10.21 17.20 -4.18
C ASP A 37 -9.35 16.92 -2.95
N SER A 38 -9.77 15.99 -2.10
CA SER A 38 -9.03 15.63 -0.88
C SER A 38 -7.91 14.62 -1.13
N LEU A 39 -7.79 14.09 -2.35
CA LEU A 39 -6.82 13.05 -2.67
C LEU A 39 -5.44 13.62 -2.93
N VAL A 40 -4.41 12.92 -2.47
CA VAL A 40 -3.02 13.25 -2.79
C VAL A 40 -2.71 12.84 -4.23
N PHE A 41 -3.18 11.67 -4.65
CA PHE A 41 -2.91 11.11 -5.97
C PHE A 41 -4.09 11.29 -6.92
N LYS A 42 -4.49 12.53 -7.14
CA LYS A 42 -5.64 12.84 -8.02
C LYS A 42 -5.49 12.29 -9.43
N GLN A 43 -4.27 12.23 -9.94
CA GLN A 43 -3.97 11.72 -11.28
C GLN A 43 -4.21 10.22 -11.40
N GLU A 44 -4.27 9.53 -10.26
CA GLU A 44 -4.50 8.08 -10.18
C GLU A 44 -5.96 7.75 -9.87
N LEU A 45 -6.87 8.68 -10.13
CA LEU A 45 -8.27 8.52 -9.75
C LEU A 45 -8.90 7.24 -10.27
N ASN A 46 -8.61 6.85 -11.52
CA ASN A 46 -9.17 5.63 -12.08
C ASN A 46 -8.73 4.39 -11.30
N GLY A 47 -7.45 4.30 -10.95
CA GLY A 47 -6.92 3.20 -10.16
C GLY A 47 -7.48 3.21 -8.74
N ILE A 48 -7.59 4.40 -8.14
CA ILE A 48 -8.14 4.57 -6.80
C ILE A 48 -9.61 4.12 -6.78
N ARG A 49 -10.39 4.55 -7.77
CA ARG A 49 -11.80 4.17 -7.88
C ARG A 49 -11.97 2.67 -8.04
N GLU A 50 -11.19 2.07 -8.91
CA GLU A 50 -11.21 0.63 -9.14
C GLU A 50 -10.93 -0.13 -7.86
N ARG A 51 -9.88 0.26 -7.15
CA ARG A 51 -9.51 -0.37 -5.90
C ARG A 51 -10.58 -0.16 -4.83
N ALA A 52 -11.14 1.04 -4.74
CA ALA A 52 -12.21 1.34 -3.79
C ALA A 52 -13.44 0.48 -4.02
N ASN A 53 -13.76 0.19 -5.28
CA ASN A 53 -14.89 -0.67 -5.62
C ASN A 53 -14.61 -2.15 -5.36
N LYS A 54 -13.36 -2.56 -5.52
CA LYS A 54 -12.93 -3.96 -5.35
C LYS A 54 -12.80 -4.35 -3.89
N SER A 55 -12.29 -3.46 -3.06
CA SER A 55 -11.92 -3.75 -1.68
C SER A 55 -12.98 -3.24 -0.71
N SER A 56 -13.23 -4.01 0.37
CA SER A 56 -14.06 -3.55 1.47
C SER A 56 -13.26 -2.58 2.36
N TYR A 57 -13.97 -1.86 3.24
CA TYR A 57 -13.29 -1.04 4.25
C TYR A 57 -12.35 -1.88 5.10
N GLU A 58 -12.83 -3.03 5.55
CA GLU A 58 -12.03 -3.95 6.35
C GLU A 58 -10.81 -4.42 5.59
N GLY A 59 -10.97 -4.76 4.30
CA GLY A 59 -9.85 -5.16 3.44
C GLY A 59 -8.81 -4.06 3.30
N LEU A 60 -9.25 -2.82 3.10
CA LEU A 60 -8.33 -1.69 2.98
C LEU A 60 -7.59 -1.43 4.28
N GLU A 61 -8.26 -1.57 5.41
CA GLU A 61 -7.60 -1.43 6.72
C GLU A 61 -6.55 -2.51 6.91
N LYS A 62 -6.82 -3.75 6.48
CA LYS A 62 -5.85 -4.84 6.54
C LYS A 62 -4.63 -4.56 5.69
N ILE A 63 -4.81 -3.97 4.51
CA ILE A 63 -3.71 -3.61 3.63
C ILE A 63 -2.84 -2.54 4.28
N ILE A 64 -3.44 -1.50 4.82
CA ILE A 64 -2.70 -0.42 5.48
C ILE A 64 -1.91 -0.97 6.68
N GLU A 65 -2.53 -1.83 7.45
CA GLU A 65 -1.87 -2.49 8.58
C GLU A 65 -0.72 -3.37 8.11
N ALA A 66 -0.89 -4.10 7.01
CA ALA A 66 0.17 -4.94 6.45
C ALA A 66 1.38 -4.11 6.01
N ILE A 67 1.15 -2.92 5.46
CA ILE A 67 2.24 -2.01 5.08
C ILE A 67 3.03 -1.59 6.32
N GLN A 68 2.34 -1.23 7.39
CA GLN A 68 2.99 -0.83 8.64
C GLN A 68 3.77 -1.99 9.27
N LYS A 69 3.20 -3.19 9.24
CA LYS A 69 3.88 -4.39 9.74
C LYS A 69 5.12 -4.72 8.93
N ALA A 70 5.05 -4.57 7.61
CA ALA A 70 6.20 -4.81 6.75
C ALA A 70 7.34 -3.86 7.09
N ARG A 71 7.04 -2.58 7.26
CA ARG A 71 8.04 -1.60 7.66
C ARG A 71 8.70 -1.97 8.99
N ALA A 72 7.89 -2.35 9.98
CA ALA A 72 8.40 -2.74 11.29
C ALA A 72 9.30 -3.97 11.21
N ARG A 73 8.91 -4.97 10.40
CA ARG A 73 9.70 -6.19 10.21
C ARG A 73 11.06 -5.89 9.58
N LEU A 74 11.09 -5.00 8.58
CA LEU A 74 12.35 -4.63 7.94
C LEU A 74 13.27 -3.88 8.91
N ASN A 75 12.70 -3.03 9.77
CA ASN A 75 13.47 -2.34 10.80
C ASN A 75 14.03 -3.31 11.84
N ALA A 76 13.39 -4.48 12.00
CA ALA A 76 13.84 -5.54 12.91
C ALA A 76 14.72 -6.57 12.20
N ASN A 77 15.18 -6.29 10.99
CA ASN A 77 16.05 -7.16 10.18
C ASN A 77 15.43 -8.51 9.81
N VAL A 78 14.10 -8.55 9.66
CA VAL A 78 13.42 -9.73 9.14
C VAL A 78 13.69 -9.83 7.63
N ASN A 79 13.68 -11.05 7.08
CA ASN A 79 13.96 -11.30 5.68
C ASN A 79 13.16 -10.37 4.76
N PHE A 80 13.86 -9.63 3.90
CA PHE A 80 13.26 -8.63 3.03
C PHE A 80 12.25 -9.23 2.06
N ASP A 81 12.66 -10.27 1.33
CA ASP A 81 11.81 -10.84 0.28
C ASP A 81 10.54 -11.45 0.86
N LEU A 82 10.64 -12.18 1.96
CA LEU A 82 9.48 -12.76 2.64
C LEU A 82 8.54 -11.67 3.14
N THR A 83 9.09 -10.63 3.75
CA THR A 83 8.30 -9.51 4.26
C THR A 83 7.50 -8.84 3.15
N MET A 84 8.14 -8.57 2.03
CA MET A 84 7.49 -7.93 0.89
C MET A 84 6.45 -8.83 0.25
N GLU A 85 6.74 -10.13 0.15
CA GLU A 85 5.79 -11.09 -0.40
C GLU A 85 4.52 -11.17 0.44
N LEU A 86 4.64 -11.19 1.76
CA LEU A 86 3.49 -11.22 2.66
C LEU A 86 2.64 -9.95 2.53
N MET A 87 3.30 -8.82 2.43
CA MET A 87 2.59 -7.54 2.24
C MET A 87 1.81 -7.53 0.93
N PHE A 88 2.46 -7.90 -0.18
CA PHE A 88 1.81 -7.93 -1.48
C PHE A 88 0.71 -8.96 -1.56
N LEU A 89 0.87 -10.09 -0.87
CA LEU A 89 -0.19 -11.10 -0.79
C LEU A 89 -1.44 -10.54 -0.11
N THR A 90 -1.25 -9.82 0.99
CA THR A 90 -2.37 -9.15 1.68
C THR A 90 -3.08 -8.16 0.76
N MET A 91 -2.31 -7.39 0.00
CA MET A 91 -2.88 -6.46 -0.99
C MET A 91 -3.70 -7.18 -2.05
N LYS A 92 -3.21 -8.33 -2.52
CA LYS A 92 -3.87 -9.10 -3.55
C LYS A 92 -5.17 -9.71 -3.06
N GLU A 93 -5.19 -10.19 -1.81
CA GLU A 93 -6.35 -10.87 -1.23
C GLU A 93 -7.45 -9.92 -0.76
N ASN A 94 -7.14 -8.68 -0.57
CA ASN A 94 -8.06 -7.69 -0.02
C ASN A 94 -8.26 -6.50 -0.97
#